data_2f684024d4b42042d1d6cbde1b6ae9c2
#
_entry.id   2f684024d4b42042d1d6cbde1b6ae9c2
#
_cell.length_a   1.000
_cell.length_b   1.000
_cell.length_c   1.000
_cell.angle_alpha   90.00
_cell.angle_beta   90.00
_cell.angle_gamma   90.00
#
_symmetry.space_group_name_H-M   'P 1'
#
loop_
_entity.id
_entity.type
_entity.pdbx_description
1 polymer ?
#
loop_
_entity_poly.entity_id
_entity_poly.type
_entity_poly.pdbx_seq_one_letter_code
_entity_poly.pdbx_strand_id
1 'polypeptide(L)'
;MTEFLLPFLGRMHPVLVHLPIGILIFGILLCFFPQKEKNALLPSIRLAFLIGGIAALAAGGSGFLQYQWEGFAWEDVQLHLVGGVITAVGSFGMYVLVKNAEIVSSKIRVFALVLGLILGITGHWGGNLTH
;
A
#
# COMPACT_ATOMS: atom_id res chain seq x y z
N MET A 1 22.10 -1.44 -21.50
CA MET A 1 21.94 -1.20 -20.04
C MET A 1 20.48 -1.13 -19.65
N THR A 2 19.62 -0.41 -20.38
CA THR A 2 18.17 -0.35 -20.14
C THR A 2 17.46 -1.69 -20.36
N GLU A 3 17.87 -2.49 -21.34
CA GLU A 3 17.31 -3.82 -21.64
C GLU A 3 17.50 -4.85 -20.53
N PHE A 4 18.48 -4.66 -19.65
CA PHE A 4 18.68 -5.49 -18.47
C PHE A 4 18.02 -4.91 -17.21
N LEU A 5 18.11 -3.59 -17.04
CA LEU A 5 17.68 -2.91 -15.82
C LEU A 5 16.17 -2.95 -15.64
N LEU A 6 15.39 -2.69 -16.70
CA LEU A 6 13.93 -2.62 -16.61
C LEU A 6 13.29 -3.99 -16.29
N PRO A 7 13.66 -5.11 -16.96
CA PRO A 7 13.18 -6.42 -16.57
C PRO A 7 13.58 -6.82 -15.15
N PHE A 8 14.81 -6.46 -14.72
CA PHE A 8 15.24 -6.72 -13.36
C PHE A 8 14.39 -6.00 -12.32
N LEU A 9 14.11 -4.69 -12.54
CA LEU A 9 13.25 -3.91 -11.67
C LEU A 9 11.80 -4.46 -11.61
N GLY A 10 11.28 -4.96 -12.75
CA GLY A 10 9.98 -5.63 -12.78
C GLY A 10 9.96 -6.89 -11.89
N ARG A 11 10.96 -7.74 -12.02
CA ARG A 11 11.11 -8.98 -11.22
C ARG A 11 11.27 -8.74 -9.72
N MET A 12 11.64 -7.53 -9.32
CA MET A 12 11.67 -7.14 -7.90
C MET A 12 10.28 -6.90 -7.30
N HIS A 13 9.22 -6.84 -8.12
CA HIS A 13 7.86 -6.55 -7.65
C HIS A 13 7.42 -7.43 -6.47
N PRO A 14 7.57 -8.78 -6.48
CA PRO A 14 7.13 -9.62 -5.36
C PRO A 14 7.85 -9.29 -4.04
N VAL A 15 9.08 -8.81 -4.10
CA VAL A 15 9.84 -8.37 -2.92
C VAL A 15 9.36 -6.97 -2.48
N LEU A 16 9.21 -6.06 -3.43
CA LEU A 16 8.85 -4.67 -3.16
C LEU A 16 7.45 -4.51 -2.56
N VAL A 17 6.48 -5.37 -2.91
CA VAL A 17 5.10 -5.29 -2.38
C VAL A 17 5.05 -5.55 -0.87
N HIS A 18 5.99 -6.29 -0.30
CA HIS A 18 6.02 -6.54 1.14
C HIS A 18 6.26 -5.26 1.94
N LEU A 19 6.95 -4.28 1.36
CA LEU A 19 7.25 -3.01 2.02
C LEU A 19 5.99 -2.19 2.29
N PRO A 20 5.15 -1.81 1.29
CA PRO A 20 3.92 -1.09 1.56
C PRO A 20 2.95 -1.91 2.40
N ILE A 21 2.84 -3.23 2.20
CA ILE A 21 1.96 -4.09 3.00
C ILE A 21 2.33 -3.99 4.48
N GLY A 22 3.58 -4.21 4.84
CA GLY A 22 4.03 -4.17 6.23
C GLY A 22 3.85 -2.79 6.87
N ILE A 23 4.25 -1.73 6.17
CA ILE A 23 4.15 -0.35 6.69
C ILE A 23 2.68 0.08 6.85
N LEU A 24 1.81 -0.22 5.89
CA LEU A 24 0.40 0.16 5.95
C LEU A 24 -0.35 -0.64 7.02
N ILE A 25 -0.11 -1.95 7.14
CA ILE A 25 -0.69 -2.76 8.24
C ILE A 25 -0.25 -2.19 9.58
N PHE A 26 1.02 -1.86 9.75
CA PHE A 26 1.51 -1.23 10.97
C PHE A 26 0.80 0.08 11.27
N GLY A 27 0.68 0.99 10.28
CA GLY A 27 -0.05 2.24 10.42
C GLY A 27 -1.52 2.06 10.79
N ILE A 28 -2.19 1.07 10.18
CA ILE A 28 -3.58 0.70 10.49
C ILE A 28 -3.69 0.20 11.93
N LEU A 29 -2.83 -0.70 12.37
CA LEU A 29 -2.83 -1.22 13.74
C LEU A 29 -2.64 -0.10 14.77
N LEU A 30 -1.75 0.87 14.50
CA LEU A 30 -1.55 2.02 15.37
C LEU A 30 -2.83 2.85 15.57
N CYS A 31 -3.74 2.90 14.58
CA CYS A 31 -5.01 3.60 14.72
C CYS A 31 -5.93 2.97 15.78
N PHE A 32 -5.73 1.68 16.11
CA PHE A 32 -6.53 0.94 17.09
C PHE A 32 -5.81 0.73 18.41
N PHE A 33 -4.54 1.07 18.49
CA PHE A 33 -3.77 0.90 19.72
C PHE A 33 -4.29 1.87 20.81
N PRO A 34 -4.42 1.42 22.07
CA PRO A 34 -4.82 2.28 23.18
C PRO A 34 -3.81 3.40 23.35
N GLN A 35 -4.26 4.64 23.29
CA GLN A 35 -3.41 5.82 23.51
C GLN A 35 -3.62 6.31 24.94
N LYS A 36 -2.64 6.06 25.82
CA LYS A 36 -2.66 6.55 27.21
C LYS A 36 -2.56 8.08 27.25
N GLU A 37 -1.77 8.65 26.35
CA GLU A 37 -1.65 10.09 26.13
C GLU A 37 -2.28 10.46 24.80
N LYS A 38 -3.08 11.52 24.80
CA LYS A 38 -3.67 12.05 23.56
C LYS A 38 -2.54 12.33 22.57
N ASN A 39 -2.64 11.76 21.37
CA ASN A 39 -1.79 12.07 20.22
C ASN A 39 -0.40 11.42 20.13
N ALA A 40 0.03 10.63 21.12
CA ALA A 40 1.40 10.06 21.13
C ALA A 40 1.74 9.27 19.86
N LEU A 41 0.77 8.59 19.24
CA LEU A 41 0.99 7.76 18.05
C LEU A 41 0.71 8.48 16.72
N LEU A 42 0.12 9.68 16.74
CA LEU A 42 -0.23 10.40 15.50
C LEU A 42 0.98 10.66 14.57
N PRO A 43 2.17 11.06 15.06
CA PRO A 43 3.33 11.21 14.18
C PRO A 43 3.71 9.90 13.47
N SER A 44 3.69 8.78 14.18
CA SER A 44 4.00 7.46 13.61
C SER A 44 2.93 7.02 12.60
N ILE A 45 1.65 7.26 12.89
CA ILE A 45 0.54 6.98 11.97
C ILE A 45 0.67 7.81 10.69
N ARG A 46 0.97 9.11 10.80
CA ARG A 46 1.23 10.01 9.65
C ARG A 46 2.36 9.48 8.79
N LEU A 47 3.47 9.15 9.42
CA LEU A 47 4.66 8.66 8.73
C LEU A 47 4.39 7.32 8.03
N ALA A 48 3.69 6.40 8.68
CA ALA A 48 3.34 5.10 8.10
C ALA A 48 2.49 5.26 6.84
N PHE A 49 1.46 6.10 6.83
CA PHE A 49 0.64 6.31 5.65
C PHE A 49 1.37 7.07 4.53
N LEU A 50 2.24 8.02 4.86
CA LEU A 50 3.06 8.71 3.86
C LEU A 50 4.07 7.76 3.20
N ILE A 51 4.89 7.07 3.99
CA ILE A 51 5.91 6.15 3.48
C ILE A 51 5.26 4.94 2.80
N GLY A 52 4.16 4.41 3.40
CA GLY A 52 3.40 3.31 2.81
C GLY A 52 2.84 3.67 1.44
N GLY A 53 2.32 4.90 1.25
CA GLY A 53 1.87 5.40 -0.04
C GLY A 53 2.99 5.51 -1.07
N ILE A 54 4.15 6.05 -0.68
CA ILE A 54 5.34 6.12 -1.55
C ILE A 54 5.82 4.72 -1.93
N ALA A 55 5.90 3.81 -0.97
CA ALA A 55 6.27 2.43 -1.20
C ALA A 55 5.27 1.70 -2.12
N ALA A 56 3.96 1.98 -1.99
CA ALA A 56 2.92 1.44 -2.87
C ALA A 56 3.07 1.92 -4.31
N LEU A 57 3.44 3.20 -4.53
CA LEU A 57 3.76 3.71 -5.86
C LEU A 57 4.99 3.02 -6.46
N ALA A 58 6.06 2.84 -5.68
CA ALA A 58 7.26 2.13 -6.14
C ALA A 58 6.96 0.67 -6.49
N ALA A 59 6.19 -0.03 -5.66
CA ALA A 59 5.74 -1.39 -5.92
C ALA A 59 4.84 -1.44 -7.17
N GLY A 60 3.90 -0.50 -7.33
CA GLY A 60 3.04 -0.41 -8.51
C GLY A 60 3.83 -0.17 -9.79
N GLY A 61 4.84 0.71 -9.75
CA GLY A 61 5.76 0.94 -10.88
C GLY A 61 6.53 -0.32 -11.28
N SER A 62 7.08 -1.06 -10.31
CA SER A 62 7.76 -2.33 -10.58
C SER A 62 6.81 -3.40 -11.12
N GLY A 63 5.57 -3.49 -10.60
CA GLY A 63 4.55 -4.40 -11.11
C GLY A 63 4.12 -4.08 -12.54
N PHE A 64 4.02 -2.79 -12.88
CA PHE A 64 3.75 -2.37 -14.26
C PHE A 64 4.88 -2.78 -15.20
N LEU A 65 6.15 -2.62 -14.78
CA LEU A 65 7.29 -3.10 -15.55
C LEU A 65 7.25 -4.62 -15.73
N GLN A 66 6.93 -5.36 -14.68
CA GLN A 66 6.79 -6.83 -14.76
C GLN A 66 5.70 -7.22 -15.76
N TYR A 67 4.54 -6.58 -15.71
CA TYR A 67 3.45 -6.79 -16.67
C TYR A 67 3.92 -6.59 -18.12
N GLN A 68 4.68 -5.53 -18.38
CA GLN A 68 5.17 -5.20 -19.72
C GLN A 68 6.15 -6.26 -20.29
N TRP A 69 6.94 -6.90 -19.43
CA TRP A 69 8.04 -7.79 -19.87
C TRP A 69 7.73 -9.29 -19.75
N GLU A 70 6.84 -9.70 -18.85
CA GLU A 70 6.55 -11.11 -18.60
C GLU A 70 5.30 -11.62 -19.35
N GLY A 71 4.60 -10.74 -20.08
CA GLY A 71 3.52 -11.16 -20.98
C GLY A 71 2.25 -11.63 -20.29
N PHE A 72 1.95 -11.15 -19.08
CA PHE A 72 0.68 -11.42 -18.42
C PHE A 72 -0.50 -10.89 -19.24
N ALA A 73 -1.62 -11.64 -19.29
CA ALA A 73 -2.84 -11.14 -19.89
C ALA A 73 -3.44 -10.01 -19.03
N TRP A 74 -4.01 -9.00 -19.68
CA TRP A 74 -4.63 -7.87 -19.00
C TRP A 74 -5.74 -8.31 -18.03
N GLU A 75 -6.54 -9.27 -18.43
CA GLU A 75 -7.65 -9.83 -17.67
C GLU A 75 -7.19 -10.38 -16.31
N ASP A 76 -5.98 -10.92 -16.25
CA ASP A 76 -5.42 -11.51 -15.04
C ASP A 76 -4.91 -10.45 -14.06
N VAL A 77 -4.31 -9.36 -14.58
CA VAL A 77 -3.62 -8.37 -13.73
C VAL A 77 -4.46 -7.16 -13.37
N GLN A 78 -5.55 -6.87 -14.10
CA GLN A 78 -6.31 -5.63 -13.97
C GLN A 78 -6.84 -5.37 -12.54
N LEU A 79 -7.39 -6.39 -11.87
CA LEU A 79 -7.94 -6.24 -10.52
C LEU A 79 -6.85 -5.95 -9.49
N HIS A 80 -5.72 -6.64 -9.62
CA HIS A 80 -4.56 -6.39 -8.77
C HIS A 80 -3.99 -4.98 -8.98
N LEU A 81 -3.86 -4.55 -10.23
CA LEU A 81 -3.35 -3.23 -10.58
C LEU A 81 -4.28 -2.11 -10.07
N VAL A 82 -5.59 -2.24 -10.31
CA VAL A 82 -6.59 -1.28 -9.80
C VAL A 82 -6.57 -1.24 -8.27
N GLY A 83 -6.52 -2.40 -7.61
CA GLY A 83 -6.40 -2.48 -6.15
C GLY A 83 -5.13 -1.81 -5.64
N GLY A 84 -4.01 -1.96 -6.32
CA GLY A 84 -2.74 -1.29 -6.01
C GLY A 84 -2.84 0.23 -6.11
N VAL A 85 -3.48 0.75 -7.16
CA VAL A 85 -3.72 2.19 -7.34
C VAL A 85 -4.62 2.72 -6.23
N ILE A 86 -5.73 2.02 -5.92
CA ILE A 86 -6.64 2.42 -4.84
C ILE A 86 -5.92 2.40 -3.49
N THR A 87 -5.06 1.42 -3.24
CA THR A 87 -4.24 1.33 -2.02
C THR A 87 -3.30 2.54 -1.91
N ALA A 88 -2.60 2.92 -2.97
CA ALA A 88 -1.70 4.08 -2.97
C ALA A 88 -2.48 5.38 -2.73
N VAL A 89 -3.56 5.62 -3.48
CA VAL A 89 -4.43 6.80 -3.33
C VAL A 89 -5.06 6.84 -1.93
N GLY A 90 -5.57 5.72 -1.44
CA GLY A 90 -6.14 5.60 -0.10
C GLY A 90 -5.13 5.88 1.01
N SER A 91 -3.87 5.46 0.83
CA SER A 91 -2.79 5.74 1.77
C SER A 91 -2.48 7.23 1.87
N PHE A 92 -2.37 7.94 0.75
CA PHE A 92 -2.21 9.39 0.74
C PHE A 92 -3.45 10.11 1.28
N GLY A 93 -4.66 9.60 0.98
CA GLY A 93 -5.91 10.08 1.58
C GLY A 93 -5.90 9.97 3.10
N MET A 94 -5.45 8.83 3.64
CA MET A 94 -5.25 8.63 5.08
C MET A 94 -4.22 9.60 5.65
N TYR A 95 -3.09 9.79 4.97
CA TYR A 95 -2.10 10.79 5.39
C TYR A 95 -2.71 12.19 5.49
N VAL A 96 -3.45 12.63 4.46
CA VAL A 96 -4.13 13.95 4.47
C VAL A 96 -5.15 14.03 5.60
N LEU A 97 -5.90 12.96 5.87
CA LEU A 97 -6.89 12.91 6.94
C LEU A 97 -6.24 13.03 8.33
N VAL A 98 -5.06 12.42 8.52
CA VAL A 98 -4.38 12.35 9.82
C VAL A 98 -3.42 13.52 10.02
N LYS A 99 -2.92 14.18 8.96
CA LYS A 99 -1.85 15.20 9.09
C LYS A 99 -2.20 16.35 10.03
N ASN A 100 -3.47 16.77 10.06
CA ASN A 100 -3.97 17.85 10.92
C ASN A 100 -4.86 17.35 12.06
N ALA A 101 -4.95 16.02 12.25
CA ALA A 101 -5.76 15.46 13.32
C ALA A 101 -5.07 15.65 14.67
N GLU A 102 -5.87 15.95 15.69
CA GLU A 102 -5.40 16.03 17.09
C GLU A 102 -5.61 14.72 17.84
N ILE A 103 -6.52 13.87 17.35
CA ILE A 103 -6.84 12.56 17.92
C ILE A 103 -7.14 11.57 16.82
N VAL A 104 -6.98 10.28 17.10
CA VAL A 104 -7.45 9.21 16.21
C VAL A 104 -8.96 9.04 16.39
N SER A 105 -9.73 9.71 15.55
CA SER A 105 -11.19 9.68 15.56
C SER A 105 -11.76 8.35 15.02
N SER A 106 -13.05 8.09 15.28
CA SER A 106 -13.76 6.94 14.69
C SER A 106 -13.73 6.96 13.16
N LYS A 107 -13.77 8.15 12.55
CA LYS A 107 -13.66 8.32 11.09
C LYS A 107 -12.30 7.79 10.60
N ILE A 108 -11.19 8.16 11.23
CA ILE A 108 -9.85 7.68 10.90
C ILE A 108 -9.80 6.14 10.99
N ARG A 109 -10.36 5.55 12.05
CA ARG A 109 -10.39 4.09 12.23
C ARG A 109 -11.20 3.38 11.15
N VAL A 110 -12.37 3.92 10.77
CA VAL A 110 -13.18 3.34 9.69
C VAL A 110 -12.43 3.38 8.37
N PHE A 111 -11.81 4.50 8.00
CA PHE A 111 -11.01 4.60 6.78
C PHE A 111 -9.80 3.66 6.81
N ALA A 112 -9.14 3.51 7.97
CA ALA A 112 -8.03 2.58 8.14
C ALA A 112 -8.47 1.12 7.91
N LEU A 113 -9.65 0.71 8.44
CA LEU A 113 -10.21 -0.62 8.19
C LEU A 113 -10.53 -0.85 6.72
N VAL A 114 -11.17 0.12 6.06
CA VAL A 114 -11.49 0.03 4.63
C VAL A 114 -10.22 -0.12 3.80
N LEU A 115 -9.19 0.69 4.10
CA LEU A 115 -7.88 0.57 3.43
C LEU A 115 -7.24 -0.79 3.68
N GLY A 116 -7.33 -1.33 4.90
CA GLY A 116 -6.84 -2.66 5.24
C GLY A 116 -7.54 -3.78 4.47
N LEU A 117 -8.85 -3.69 4.29
CA LEU A 117 -9.62 -4.63 3.47
C LEU A 117 -9.20 -4.57 2.00
N ILE A 118 -9.06 -3.37 1.44
CA ILE A 118 -8.60 -3.16 0.06
C ILE A 118 -7.20 -3.76 -0.11
N LEU A 119 -6.29 -3.49 0.81
CA LEU A 119 -4.93 -4.01 0.81
C LEU A 119 -4.92 -5.55 0.83
N GLY A 120 -5.75 -6.16 1.70
CA GLY A 120 -5.88 -7.63 1.81
C GLY A 120 -6.41 -8.26 0.52
N ILE A 121 -7.46 -7.70 -0.07
CA ILE A 121 -8.04 -8.16 -1.34
C ILE A 121 -7.02 -8.02 -2.48
N THR A 122 -6.34 -6.88 -2.56
CA THR A 122 -5.30 -6.62 -3.57
C THR A 122 -4.15 -7.62 -3.44
N GLY A 123 -3.71 -7.91 -2.20
CA GLY A 123 -2.68 -8.91 -1.93
C GLY A 123 -3.11 -10.31 -2.33
N HIS A 124 -4.36 -10.69 -2.07
CA HIS A 124 -4.91 -11.98 -2.48
C HIS A 124 -4.91 -12.15 -4.01
N TRP A 125 -5.36 -11.14 -4.75
CA TRP A 125 -5.29 -11.19 -6.22
C TRP A 125 -3.85 -11.26 -6.74
N GLY A 126 -2.92 -10.50 -6.16
CA GLY A 126 -1.51 -10.57 -6.53
C GLY A 126 -0.89 -11.94 -6.24
N GLY A 127 -1.25 -12.58 -5.13
CA GLY A 127 -0.82 -13.94 -4.80
C GLY A 127 -1.28 -14.98 -5.83
N ASN A 128 -2.49 -14.85 -6.36
CA ASN A 128 -3.01 -15.77 -7.37
C ASN A 128 -2.30 -15.67 -8.73
N LEU A 129 -1.60 -14.55 -9.01
CA LEU A 129 -0.81 -14.40 -10.24
C LEU A 129 0.50 -15.18 -10.22
N THR A 130 0.95 -15.62 -9.05
CA THR A 130 2.24 -16.31 -8.87
C THR A 130 2.10 -17.83 -8.71
N HIS A 131 0.88 -18.34 -8.73
CA HIS A 131 0.53 -19.76 -8.63
C HIS A 131 -0.40 -20.16 -9.77
#